data_101290b4ca6052008cc7e442082915cd
#
_entry.id   101290b4ca6052008cc7e442082915cd
#
_cell.length_a   1.000
_cell.length_b   1.000
_cell.length_c   1.000
_cell.angle_alpha   90.00
_cell.angle_beta   90.00
_cell.angle_gamma   90.00
#
_symmetry.space_group_name_H-M   'P 1'
#
loop_
_entity.id
_entity.type
_entity.pdbx_description
1 polymer ?
#
loop_
_entity_poly.entity_id
_entity_poly.type
_entity_poly.pdbx_seq_one_letter_code
_entity_poly.pdbx_strand_id
1 'polypeptide(L)'
;MQGHPAAQTKQQDSGNPLERMAHLLNDDMKKVNELILHRMKSEVPMIPQLAGYLIASGGKRIRPLLTLAATRLYDGETSRPYALASAVEFIHTATLLHDDVVDDSVERRGNPSANVVYGNQASVLVGDFLFSRAFQLMVEDGSLDALRILSDASAVIAEGEVLQLSFANDMTLTLEQYEKIIACKTAELFAAACEIGPILAGQDKDVVKMLREYGFNLGMAFQIADDVLDYTADQEKLGKTVGDDFREGKLTAPVIFALSDADEGEKAFWQRTMEDRIQREEDLPRALEILKKHKSFNKGMELARAYAKKAQDNLKDAPKGELRDLLKELATFSVERAY
;
A
#
# COMPACT_ATOMS: atom_id res chain seq x y z
N MET A 1 45.19 7.60 38.48
CA MET A 1 44.43 6.55 37.77
C MET A 1 43.21 7.23 37.16
N GLN A 2 43.31 7.53 35.86
CA GLN A 2 42.23 8.19 35.11
C GLN A 2 41.36 7.07 34.49
N GLY A 3 40.08 7.00 34.91
CA GLY A 3 39.10 6.12 34.34
C GLY A 3 38.60 6.70 32.99
N HIS A 4 38.81 5.95 31.91
CA HIS A 4 38.19 6.22 30.61
C HIS A 4 36.69 5.96 30.71
N PRO A 5 35.81 6.83 30.21
CA PRO A 5 34.41 6.48 30.02
C PRO A 5 34.29 5.46 28.89
N ALA A 6 33.66 4.34 29.19
CA ALA A 6 33.31 3.33 28.24
C ALA A 6 32.41 3.92 27.14
N ALA A 7 32.83 3.78 25.89
CA ALA A 7 32.02 4.08 24.74
C ALA A 7 30.76 3.17 24.78
N GLN A 8 29.60 3.78 24.89
CA GLN A 8 28.33 3.09 24.67
C GLN A 8 28.29 2.70 23.19
N THR A 9 28.53 1.44 22.91
CA THR A 9 28.30 0.80 21.63
C THR A 9 26.80 0.93 21.35
N LYS A 10 26.43 1.78 20.37
CA LYS A 10 25.08 1.76 19.78
C LYS A 10 24.83 0.31 19.31
N GLN A 11 23.93 -0.41 19.98
CA GLN A 11 23.33 -1.59 19.42
C GLN A 11 22.69 -1.18 18.08
N GLN A 12 23.28 -1.61 16.97
CA GLN A 12 22.63 -1.50 15.66
C GLN A 12 21.36 -2.34 15.77
N ASP A 13 20.22 -1.66 15.70
CA ASP A 13 18.90 -2.27 15.67
C ASP A 13 18.83 -3.14 14.42
N SER A 14 18.76 -4.46 14.60
CA SER A 14 18.90 -5.46 13.54
C SER A 14 17.63 -5.69 12.70
N GLY A 15 16.63 -4.79 12.79
CA GLY A 15 15.37 -4.85 12.09
C GLY A 15 15.41 -4.21 10.69
N ASN A 16 14.44 -4.54 9.84
CA ASN A 16 14.24 -3.86 8.57
C ASN A 16 13.80 -2.38 8.80
N PRO A 17 13.92 -1.50 7.78
CA PRO A 17 13.62 -0.06 7.96
C PRO A 17 12.21 0.22 8.51
N LEU A 18 11.23 -0.58 8.13
CA LEU A 18 9.85 -0.44 8.62
C LEU A 18 9.75 -0.79 10.12
N GLU A 19 10.39 -1.87 10.55
CA GLU A 19 10.42 -2.25 11.98
C GLU A 19 11.17 -1.23 12.82
N ARG A 20 12.30 -0.71 12.34
CA ARG A 20 13.07 0.36 12.99
C ARG A 20 12.25 1.64 13.12
N MET A 21 11.53 2.04 12.06
CA MET A 21 10.65 3.20 12.09
C MET A 21 9.46 2.99 13.03
N ALA A 22 8.86 1.79 13.03
CA ALA A 22 7.78 1.43 13.95
C ALA A 22 8.25 1.42 15.42
N HIS A 23 9.50 1.01 15.67
CA HIS A 23 10.10 1.08 17.01
C HIS A 23 10.33 2.53 17.45
N LEU A 24 10.88 3.36 16.58
CA LEU A 24 11.12 4.78 16.82
C LEU A 24 9.81 5.54 17.14
N LEU A 25 8.72 5.20 16.48
CA LEU A 25 7.39 5.83 16.61
C LEU A 25 6.41 4.97 17.42
N ASN A 26 6.91 4.03 18.25
CA ASN A 26 6.08 3.05 18.94
C ASN A 26 5.01 3.69 19.84
N ASP A 27 5.33 4.75 20.57
CA ASP A 27 4.38 5.41 21.47
C ASP A 27 3.30 6.20 20.71
N ASP A 28 3.66 6.76 19.55
CA ASP A 28 2.70 7.40 18.65
C ASP A 28 1.78 6.34 18.02
N MET A 29 2.33 5.23 17.56
CA MET A 29 1.56 4.11 16.98
C MET A 29 0.61 3.45 17.99
N LYS A 30 0.99 3.36 19.28
CA LYS A 30 0.07 2.89 20.34
C LYS A 30 -1.17 3.78 20.41
N LYS A 31 -1.01 5.12 20.40
CA LYS A 31 -2.13 6.07 20.44
C LYS A 31 -3.02 5.96 19.21
N VAL A 32 -2.43 5.77 18.01
CA VAL A 32 -3.20 5.50 16.79
C VAL A 32 -4.01 4.21 16.92
N ASN A 33 -3.40 3.12 17.38
CA ASN A 33 -4.09 1.84 17.55
C ASN A 33 -5.21 1.92 18.61
N GLU A 34 -4.98 2.59 19.72
CA GLU A 34 -6.00 2.83 20.75
C GLU A 34 -7.18 3.63 20.18
N LEU A 35 -6.90 4.67 19.39
CA LEU A 35 -7.93 5.47 18.74
C LEU A 35 -8.72 4.66 17.72
N ILE A 36 -8.06 3.87 16.88
CA ILE A 36 -8.71 2.95 15.92
C ILE A 36 -9.67 2.03 16.68
N LEU A 37 -9.20 1.33 17.72
CA LEU A 37 -10.03 0.42 18.52
C LEU A 37 -11.21 1.15 19.18
N HIS A 38 -10.99 2.37 19.65
CA HIS A 38 -12.06 3.18 20.25
C HIS A 38 -13.13 3.57 19.23
N ARG A 39 -12.73 3.96 18.01
CA ARG A 39 -13.64 4.41 16.95
C ARG A 39 -14.40 3.27 16.26
N MET A 40 -13.92 2.04 16.40
CA MET A 40 -14.63 0.85 15.92
C MET A 40 -15.76 0.39 16.85
N LYS A 41 -15.87 0.93 18.07
CA LYS A 41 -16.96 0.59 18.98
C LYS A 41 -18.33 0.95 18.37
N SER A 42 -19.26 0.03 18.48
CA SER A 42 -20.64 0.17 18.02
C SER A 42 -21.55 -0.69 18.87
N GLU A 43 -22.82 -0.28 19.03
CA GLU A 43 -23.88 -1.11 19.63
C GLU A 43 -24.32 -2.26 18.72
N VAL A 44 -23.97 -2.20 17.43
CA VAL A 44 -24.20 -3.27 16.44
C VAL A 44 -23.03 -4.24 16.49
N PRO A 45 -23.18 -5.47 17.07
CA PRO A 45 -22.05 -6.36 17.38
C PRO A 45 -21.21 -6.78 16.15
N MET A 46 -21.84 -6.88 14.99
CA MET A 46 -21.18 -7.28 13.73
C MET A 46 -20.07 -6.28 13.33
N ILE A 47 -20.24 -5.00 13.61
CA ILE A 47 -19.27 -3.97 13.22
C ILE A 47 -17.91 -4.19 13.91
N PRO A 48 -17.81 -4.22 15.25
CA PRO A 48 -16.51 -4.46 15.89
C PRO A 48 -15.97 -5.87 15.63
N GLN A 49 -16.81 -6.86 15.38
CA GLN A 49 -16.37 -8.22 15.04
C GLN A 49 -15.66 -8.26 13.69
N LEU A 50 -16.27 -7.75 12.62
CA LEU A 50 -15.70 -7.74 11.27
C LEU A 50 -14.49 -6.80 11.18
N ALA A 51 -14.60 -5.58 11.74
CA ALA A 51 -13.46 -4.65 11.77
C ALA A 51 -12.28 -5.22 12.60
N GLY A 52 -12.57 -5.90 13.71
CA GLY A 52 -11.58 -6.61 14.53
C GLY A 52 -10.92 -7.77 13.78
N TYR A 53 -11.69 -8.51 12.98
CA TYR A 53 -11.18 -9.59 12.13
C TYR A 53 -10.10 -9.09 11.16
N LEU A 54 -10.36 -7.98 10.46
CA LEU A 54 -9.39 -7.37 9.54
C LEU A 54 -8.15 -6.86 10.26
N ILE A 55 -8.32 -6.22 11.41
CA ILE A 55 -7.20 -5.72 12.20
C ILE A 55 -6.34 -6.89 12.71
N ALA A 56 -6.97 -7.97 13.17
CA ALA A 56 -6.29 -9.17 13.64
C ALA A 56 -5.59 -9.95 12.51
N SER A 57 -6.10 -9.87 11.27
CA SER A 57 -5.44 -10.46 10.09
C SER A 57 -4.08 -9.83 9.78
N GLY A 58 -3.65 -8.88 10.60
CA GLY A 58 -2.34 -8.25 10.51
C GLY A 58 -2.26 -7.18 9.44
N GLY A 59 -1.27 -6.33 9.59
CA GLY A 59 -0.95 -5.27 8.64
C GLY A 59 0.25 -4.51 9.16
N LYS A 60 1.15 -4.15 8.28
CA LYS A 60 2.37 -3.42 8.65
C LYS A 60 2.11 -1.96 9.04
N ARG A 61 0.85 -1.50 8.97
CA ARG A 61 0.44 -0.12 9.30
C ARG A 61 1.33 0.95 8.66
N ILE A 62 1.75 0.71 7.41
CA ILE A 62 2.71 1.58 6.72
C ILE A 62 2.15 2.99 6.55
N ARG A 63 0.90 3.14 6.15
CA ARG A 63 0.29 4.45 5.87
C ARG A 63 0.15 5.32 7.14
N PRO A 64 -0.42 4.83 8.25
CA PRO A 64 -0.37 5.57 9.53
C PRO A 64 1.05 5.93 9.95
N LEU A 65 1.98 4.99 9.82
CA LEU A 65 3.38 5.20 10.18
C LEU A 65 4.03 6.31 9.35
N LEU A 66 3.71 6.39 8.05
CA LEU A 66 4.16 7.47 7.17
C LEU A 66 3.60 8.83 7.58
N THR A 67 2.30 8.92 7.95
CA THR A 67 1.70 10.16 8.46
C THR A 67 2.42 10.65 9.72
N LEU A 68 2.70 9.74 10.64
CA LEU A 68 3.44 10.06 11.87
C LEU A 68 4.88 10.48 11.57
N ALA A 69 5.59 9.71 10.73
CA ALA A 69 6.97 10.00 10.36
C ALA A 69 7.10 11.35 9.64
N ALA A 70 6.19 11.64 8.70
CA ALA A 70 6.16 12.90 7.97
C ALA A 70 5.91 14.10 8.91
N THR A 71 5.06 13.94 9.95
CA THR A 71 4.83 14.98 10.96
C THR A 71 6.08 15.17 11.84
N ARG A 72 6.65 14.07 12.35
CA ARG A 72 7.82 14.10 13.23
C ARG A 72 9.10 14.57 12.56
N LEU A 73 9.21 14.40 11.26
CA LEU A 73 10.36 14.87 10.48
C LEU A 73 10.56 16.39 10.60
N TYR A 74 9.50 17.13 10.93
CA TYR A 74 9.49 18.59 11.09
C TYR A 74 9.09 19.02 12.53
N ASP A 75 9.44 18.21 13.53
CA ASP A 75 9.20 18.48 14.95
C ASP A 75 7.73 18.78 15.32
N GLY A 76 6.81 18.25 14.55
CA GLY A 76 5.36 18.38 14.82
C GLY A 76 4.96 17.63 16.08
N GLU A 77 4.74 18.37 17.17
CA GLU A 77 4.35 17.85 18.50
C GLU A 77 2.86 18.05 18.79
N THR A 78 2.00 17.48 17.99
CA THR A 78 0.56 17.61 18.26
C THR A 78 -0.09 16.24 18.44
N SER A 79 -1.26 16.19 19.05
CA SER A 79 -2.10 14.98 19.09
C SER A 79 -2.87 14.77 17.78
N ARG A 80 -2.91 15.75 16.89
CA ARG A 80 -3.62 15.74 15.61
C ARG A 80 -3.17 14.62 14.66
N PRO A 81 -1.86 14.28 14.54
CA PRO A 81 -1.44 13.18 13.66
C PRO A 81 -2.09 11.84 13.99
N TYR A 82 -2.48 11.58 15.25
CA TYR A 82 -3.11 10.31 15.62
C TYR A 82 -4.50 10.14 14.98
N ALA A 83 -5.30 11.22 14.98
CA ALA A 83 -6.62 11.20 14.35
C ALA A 83 -6.53 11.00 12.84
N LEU A 84 -5.65 11.77 12.17
CA LEU A 84 -5.52 11.70 10.72
C LEU A 84 -4.80 10.42 10.25
N ALA A 85 -3.82 9.91 10.98
CA ALA A 85 -3.23 8.60 10.73
C ALA A 85 -4.26 7.47 10.87
N SER A 86 -5.17 7.58 11.87
CA SER A 86 -6.29 6.65 12.01
C SER A 86 -7.30 6.77 10.87
N ALA A 87 -7.58 7.99 10.39
CA ALA A 87 -8.46 8.22 9.23
C ALA A 87 -7.88 7.58 7.96
N VAL A 88 -6.59 7.76 7.70
CA VAL A 88 -5.88 7.11 6.59
C VAL A 88 -6.00 5.58 6.64
N GLU A 89 -5.85 4.99 7.83
CA GLU A 89 -5.99 3.54 8.00
C GLU A 89 -7.44 3.07 7.84
N PHE A 90 -8.42 3.86 8.28
CA PHE A 90 -9.84 3.53 8.05
C PHE A 90 -10.20 3.59 6.58
N ILE A 91 -9.75 4.60 5.84
CA ILE A 91 -9.92 4.67 4.38
C ILE A 91 -9.32 3.42 3.73
N HIS A 92 -8.06 3.09 4.05
CA HIS A 92 -7.41 1.89 3.52
C HIS A 92 -8.16 0.60 3.87
N THR A 93 -8.63 0.45 5.11
CA THR A 93 -9.32 -0.77 5.54
C THR A 93 -10.69 -0.88 4.89
N ALA A 94 -11.39 0.24 4.69
CA ALA A 94 -12.66 0.30 3.99
C ALA A 94 -12.50 -0.13 2.51
N THR A 95 -11.48 0.40 1.82
CA THR A 95 -11.22 0.00 0.43
C THR A 95 -10.90 -1.49 0.33
N LEU A 96 -10.11 -2.07 1.25
CA LEU A 96 -9.85 -3.51 1.27
C LEU A 96 -11.12 -4.35 1.40
N LEU A 97 -12.10 -3.91 2.22
CA LEU A 97 -13.39 -4.61 2.37
C LEU A 97 -14.22 -4.56 1.09
N HIS A 98 -14.20 -3.43 0.40
CA HIS A 98 -14.93 -3.25 -0.84
C HIS A 98 -14.25 -4.04 -1.97
N ASP A 99 -12.92 -3.99 -2.06
CA ASP A 99 -12.11 -4.70 -3.07
C ASP A 99 -12.31 -6.21 -2.97
N ASP A 100 -12.30 -6.79 -1.74
CA ASP A 100 -12.55 -8.22 -1.55
C ASP A 100 -13.89 -8.67 -2.12
N VAL A 101 -14.91 -7.79 -2.10
CA VAL A 101 -16.23 -8.08 -2.70
C VAL A 101 -16.22 -7.90 -4.21
N VAL A 102 -15.58 -6.84 -4.71
CA VAL A 102 -15.52 -6.54 -6.15
C VAL A 102 -14.69 -7.58 -6.90
N ASP A 103 -13.58 -8.03 -6.30
CA ASP A 103 -12.64 -9.00 -6.87
C ASP A 103 -13.06 -10.48 -6.62
N ASP A 104 -14.19 -10.72 -5.89
CA ASP A 104 -14.59 -12.05 -5.40
C ASP A 104 -13.45 -12.77 -4.67
N SER A 105 -12.61 -12.03 -3.93
CA SER A 105 -11.45 -12.57 -3.24
C SER A 105 -11.85 -13.57 -2.18
N VAL A 106 -11.18 -14.74 -2.16
CA VAL A 106 -11.47 -15.82 -1.18
C VAL A 106 -10.53 -15.80 0.02
N GLU A 107 -9.35 -15.17 -0.14
CA GLU A 107 -8.29 -15.14 0.87
C GLU A 107 -7.64 -13.75 0.94
N ARG A 108 -7.26 -13.35 2.16
CA ARG A 108 -6.48 -12.14 2.41
C ARG A 108 -5.45 -12.40 3.52
N ARG A 109 -4.17 -12.27 3.20
CA ARG A 109 -3.04 -12.47 4.12
C ARG A 109 -3.02 -13.86 4.78
N GLY A 110 -3.34 -14.90 4.03
CA GLY A 110 -3.35 -16.28 4.53
C GLY A 110 -4.58 -16.64 5.38
N ASN A 111 -5.60 -15.77 5.41
CA ASN A 111 -6.87 -16.02 6.09
C ASN A 111 -8.02 -15.86 5.10
N PRO A 112 -9.18 -16.54 5.30
CA PRO A 112 -10.36 -16.27 4.49
C PRO A 112 -10.66 -14.77 4.47
N SER A 113 -11.07 -14.24 3.31
CA SER A 113 -11.46 -12.83 3.19
C SER A 113 -12.74 -12.54 3.99
N ALA A 114 -12.96 -11.26 4.33
CA ALA A 114 -14.10 -10.87 5.15
C ALA A 114 -15.46 -11.18 4.48
N ASN A 115 -15.54 -11.04 3.16
CA ASN A 115 -16.74 -11.38 2.37
C ASN A 115 -17.06 -12.89 2.43
N VAL A 116 -16.06 -13.76 2.51
CA VAL A 116 -16.26 -15.21 2.69
C VAL A 116 -16.80 -15.52 4.08
N VAL A 117 -16.28 -14.88 5.12
CA VAL A 117 -16.64 -15.16 6.53
C VAL A 117 -17.97 -14.53 6.92
N TYR A 118 -18.23 -13.28 6.49
CA TYR A 118 -19.38 -12.48 6.94
C TYR A 118 -20.38 -12.16 5.83
N GLY A 119 -20.05 -12.47 4.57
CA GLY A 119 -20.85 -12.18 3.39
C GLY A 119 -20.60 -10.78 2.81
N ASN A 120 -20.88 -10.63 1.50
CA ASN A 120 -20.66 -9.41 0.73
C ASN A 120 -21.36 -8.19 1.33
N GLN A 121 -22.63 -8.35 1.77
CA GLN A 121 -23.40 -7.25 2.34
C GLN A 121 -22.76 -6.69 3.61
N ALA A 122 -22.28 -7.55 4.51
CA ALA A 122 -21.63 -7.13 5.74
C ALA A 122 -20.30 -6.42 5.44
N SER A 123 -19.51 -6.95 4.50
CA SER A 123 -18.24 -6.35 4.09
C SER A 123 -18.42 -4.94 3.54
N VAL A 124 -19.37 -4.73 2.62
CA VAL A 124 -19.70 -3.41 2.07
C VAL A 124 -20.14 -2.44 3.16
N LEU A 125 -21.14 -2.83 3.98
CA LEU A 125 -21.69 -1.93 5.01
C LEU A 125 -20.69 -1.59 6.14
N VAL A 126 -19.81 -2.52 6.51
CA VAL A 126 -18.76 -2.22 7.49
C VAL A 126 -17.66 -1.39 6.86
N GLY A 127 -17.37 -1.56 5.56
CA GLY A 127 -16.52 -0.64 4.80
C GLY A 127 -17.06 0.79 4.83
N ASP A 128 -18.35 0.99 4.56
CA ASP A 128 -19.03 2.29 4.64
C ASP A 128 -18.95 2.89 6.06
N PHE A 129 -19.12 2.04 7.09
CA PHE A 129 -18.97 2.49 8.47
C PHE A 129 -17.55 3.00 8.75
N LEU A 130 -16.50 2.27 8.36
CA LEU A 130 -15.11 2.70 8.55
C LEU A 130 -14.81 3.99 7.77
N PHE A 131 -15.32 4.10 6.56
CA PHE A 131 -15.23 5.31 5.75
C PHE A 131 -15.87 6.51 6.46
N SER A 132 -17.08 6.31 7.02
CA SER A 132 -17.77 7.34 7.81
C SER A 132 -16.98 7.73 9.06
N ARG A 133 -16.30 6.78 9.72
CA ARG A 133 -15.42 7.07 10.87
C ARG A 133 -14.19 7.91 10.45
N ALA A 134 -13.62 7.64 9.28
CA ALA A 134 -12.55 8.47 8.74
C ALA A 134 -13.02 9.93 8.55
N PHE A 135 -14.20 10.15 7.96
CA PHE A 135 -14.78 11.49 7.81
C PHE A 135 -15.00 12.17 9.16
N GLN A 136 -15.52 11.47 10.17
CA GLN A 136 -15.69 12.03 11.50
C GLN A 136 -14.35 12.51 12.10
N LEU A 137 -13.27 11.72 11.96
CA LEU A 137 -11.95 12.10 12.45
C LEU A 137 -11.38 13.32 11.72
N MET A 138 -11.58 13.41 10.40
CA MET A 138 -11.17 14.57 9.60
C MET A 138 -11.92 15.85 10.00
N VAL A 139 -13.23 15.75 10.23
CA VAL A 139 -14.07 16.88 10.65
C VAL A 139 -13.71 17.33 12.07
N GLU A 140 -13.48 16.39 12.99
CA GLU A 140 -13.06 16.69 14.37
C GLU A 140 -11.68 17.35 14.44
N ASP A 141 -10.76 17.02 13.51
CA ASP A 141 -9.47 17.71 13.39
C ASP A 141 -9.63 19.20 13.02
N GLY A 142 -10.64 19.52 12.23
CA GLY A 142 -11.00 20.89 11.84
C GLY A 142 -10.12 21.51 10.76
N SER A 143 -9.14 20.80 10.22
CA SER A 143 -8.33 21.27 9.09
C SER A 143 -9.04 21.03 7.76
N LEU A 144 -9.44 22.12 7.08
CA LEU A 144 -10.00 22.02 5.74
C LEU A 144 -8.97 21.47 4.71
N ASP A 145 -7.69 21.74 4.92
CA ASP A 145 -6.64 21.19 4.04
C ASP A 145 -6.51 19.68 4.23
N ALA A 146 -6.48 19.17 5.46
CA ALA A 146 -6.45 17.73 5.72
C ALA A 146 -7.72 17.03 5.20
N LEU A 147 -8.90 17.63 5.44
CA LEU A 147 -10.17 17.13 4.92
C LEU A 147 -10.16 17.06 3.40
N ARG A 148 -9.72 18.12 2.71
CA ARG A 148 -9.61 18.16 1.25
C ARG A 148 -8.69 17.06 0.74
N ILE A 149 -7.46 16.94 1.27
CA ILE A 149 -6.48 15.94 0.82
C ILE A 149 -7.03 14.52 0.94
N LEU A 150 -7.64 14.16 2.06
CA LEU A 150 -8.16 12.80 2.25
C LEU A 150 -9.45 12.54 1.48
N SER A 151 -10.31 13.55 1.30
CA SER A 151 -11.50 13.43 0.45
C SER A 151 -11.14 13.30 -1.02
N ASP A 152 -10.17 14.09 -1.51
CA ASP A 152 -9.66 14.01 -2.88
C ASP A 152 -8.99 12.64 -3.12
N ALA A 153 -8.15 12.17 -2.18
CA ALA A 153 -7.54 10.85 -2.27
C ALA A 153 -8.60 9.74 -2.32
N SER A 154 -9.66 9.86 -1.52
CA SER A 154 -10.76 8.89 -1.52
C SER A 154 -11.51 8.85 -2.84
N ALA A 155 -11.77 10.01 -3.44
CA ALA A 155 -12.40 10.12 -4.76
C ALA A 155 -11.50 9.50 -5.84
N VAL A 156 -10.20 9.82 -5.84
CA VAL A 156 -9.23 9.28 -6.79
C VAL A 156 -9.10 7.76 -6.68
N ILE A 157 -9.13 7.19 -5.45
CA ILE A 157 -9.11 5.74 -5.26
C ILE A 157 -10.35 5.11 -5.89
N ALA A 158 -11.54 5.65 -5.63
CA ALA A 158 -12.79 5.15 -6.21
C ALA A 158 -12.79 5.26 -7.75
N GLU A 159 -12.29 6.35 -8.32
CA GLU A 159 -12.10 6.48 -9.77
C GLU A 159 -11.11 5.44 -10.31
N GLY A 160 -10.04 5.14 -9.57
CA GLY A 160 -9.05 4.12 -9.90
C GLY A 160 -9.66 2.71 -9.95
N GLU A 161 -10.55 2.38 -9.02
CA GLU A 161 -11.29 1.10 -9.03
C GLU A 161 -12.19 0.98 -10.27
N VAL A 162 -12.97 2.02 -10.58
CA VAL A 162 -13.82 2.04 -11.77
C VAL A 162 -12.98 2.00 -13.05
N LEU A 163 -11.83 2.68 -13.06
CA LEU A 163 -10.90 2.64 -14.20
C LEU A 163 -10.34 1.22 -14.40
N GLN A 164 -9.95 0.54 -13.33
CA GLN A 164 -9.50 -0.87 -13.40
C GLN A 164 -10.58 -1.77 -13.96
N LEU A 165 -11.84 -1.63 -13.52
CA LEU A 165 -12.97 -2.38 -14.05
C LEU A 165 -13.18 -2.14 -15.56
N SER A 166 -12.95 -0.90 -16.02
CA SER A 166 -13.08 -0.54 -17.45
C SER A 166 -12.05 -1.25 -18.34
N PHE A 167 -10.93 -1.68 -17.77
CA PHE A 167 -9.87 -2.43 -18.45
C PHE A 167 -9.80 -3.91 -18.03
N ALA A 168 -10.80 -4.38 -17.29
CA ALA A 168 -10.83 -5.79 -16.91
C ALA A 168 -10.84 -6.68 -18.15
N ASN A 169 -9.90 -7.62 -18.20
CA ASN A 169 -9.68 -8.56 -19.32
C ASN A 169 -9.36 -7.90 -20.69
N ASP A 170 -8.97 -6.64 -20.73
CA ASP A 170 -8.62 -5.94 -21.97
C ASP A 170 -7.12 -6.08 -22.29
N MET A 171 -6.78 -6.99 -23.19
CA MET A 171 -5.42 -7.26 -23.66
C MET A 171 -4.71 -6.05 -24.29
N THR A 172 -5.44 -4.96 -24.55
CA THR A 172 -4.87 -3.71 -25.11
C THR A 172 -4.37 -2.76 -24.02
N LEU A 173 -4.52 -3.11 -22.73
CA LEU A 173 -4.05 -2.32 -21.59
C LEU A 173 -2.56 -1.99 -21.75
N THR A 174 -2.25 -0.70 -21.84
CA THR A 174 -0.88 -0.21 -21.95
C THR A 174 -0.22 -0.05 -20.58
N LEU A 175 1.12 -0.01 -20.56
CA LEU A 175 1.87 0.26 -19.33
C LEU A 175 1.47 1.61 -18.70
N GLU A 176 1.24 2.65 -19.51
CA GLU A 176 0.80 3.97 -19.04
C GLU A 176 -0.56 3.91 -18.34
N GLN A 177 -1.51 3.16 -18.91
CA GLN A 177 -2.83 2.95 -18.29
C GLN A 177 -2.73 2.15 -16.99
N TYR A 178 -1.90 1.11 -16.96
CA TYR A 178 -1.60 0.36 -15.73
C TYR A 178 -1.00 1.28 -14.66
N GLU A 179 0.04 2.08 -15.01
CA GLU A 179 0.63 3.05 -14.07
C GLU A 179 -0.42 4.03 -13.54
N LYS A 180 -1.36 4.48 -14.38
CA LYS A 180 -2.47 5.34 -13.95
C LYS A 180 -3.40 4.63 -12.96
N ILE A 181 -3.75 3.37 -13.20
CA ILE A 181 -4.59 2.57 -12.28
C ILE A 181 -3.93 2.46 -10.91
N ILE A 182 -2.67 2.02 -10.86
CA ILE A 182 -1.97 1.85 -9.57
C ILE A 182 -1.65 3.18 -8.89
N ALA A 183 -1.46 4.26 -9.66
CA ALA A 183 -1.35 5.61 -9.12
C ALA A 183 -2.61 5.98 -8.33
N CYS A 184 -3.78 5.75 -8.89
CA CYS A 184 -5.06 6.05 -8.23
C CYS A 184 -5.34 5.09 -7.06
N LYS A 185 -5.26 3.79 -7.26
CA LYS A 185 -5.63 2.78 -6.25
C LYS A 185 -4.68 2.75 -5.06
N THR A 186 -3.40 2.91 -5.29
CA THR A 186 -2.36 2.65 -4.27
C THR A 186 -1.56 3.89 -3.94
N ALA A 187 -0.94 4.55 -4.94
CA ALA A 187 0.02 5.61 -4.68
C ALA A 187 -0.63 6.87 -4.10
N GLU A 188 -1.88 7.17 -4.44
CA GLU A 188 -2.57 8.36 -3.96
C GLU A 188 -2.74 8.38 -2.44
N LEU A 189 -3.11 7.25 -1.82
CA LEU A 189 -3.24 7.22 -0.36
C LEU A 189 -1.88 7.25 0.37
N PHE A 190 -0.81 6.75 -0.25
CA PHE A 190 0.55 6.95 0.25
C PHE A 190 0.97 8.42 0.17
N ALA A 191 0.64 9.07 -0.94
CA ALA A 191 0.88 10.51 -1.14
C ALA A 191 0.14 11.34 -0.09
N ALA A 192 -1.17 11.12 0.09
CA ALA A 192 -2.00 11.81 1.08
C ALA A 192 -1.49 11.59 2.51
N ALA A 193 -1.09 10.37 2.88
CA ALA A 193 -0.53 10.05 4.19
C ALA A 193 0.74 10.85 4.48
N CYS A 194 1.62 11.04 3.48
CA CYS A 194 2.84 11.84 3.62
C CYS A 194 2.57 13.35 3.54
N GLU A 195 1.57 13.79 2.75
CA GLU A 195 1.20 15.19 2.56
C GLU A 195 0.63 15.83 3.83
N ILE A 196 -0.16 15.08 4.59
CA ILE A 196 -0.79 15.55 5.84
C ILE A 196 0.27 15.92 6.89
N GLY A 197 1.35 15.15 7.00
CA GLY A 197 2.37 15.35 8.03
C GLY A 197 2.92 16.77 8.11
N PRO A 198 3.48 17.32 7.03
CA PRO A 198 4.03 18.68 7.05
C PRO A 198 2.97 19.76 7.24
N ILE A 199 1.72 19.56 6.82
CA ILE A 199 0.61 20.48 7.10
C ILE A 199 0.38 20.56 8.60
N LEU A 200 0.36 19.43 9.30
CA LEU A 200 0.21 19.38 10.76
C LEU A 200 1.40 20.02 11.49
N ALA A 201 2.58 19.96 10.90
CA ALA A 201 3.79 20.61 11.39
C ALA A 201 3.91 22.08 10.95
N GLY A 202 2.91 22.66 10.29
CA GLY A 202 2.89 24.06 9.87
C GLY A 202 3.92 24.43 8.82
N GLN A 203 4.32 23.48 7.98
CA GLN A 203 5.33 23.66 6.93
C GLN A 203 4.74 24.35 5.69
N ASP A 204 5.61 24.91 4.87
CA ASP A 204 5.24 25.57 3.62
C ASP A 204 4.83 24.58 2.52
N LYS A 205 4.30 25.14 1.41
CA LYS A 205 3.78 24.34 0.29
C LYS A 205 4.85 23.51 -0.43
N ASP A 206 6.10 23.94 -0.42
CA ASP A 206 7.19 23.23 -1.11
C ASP A 206 7.54 21.96 -0.32
N VAL A 207 7.58 22.03 1.00
CA VAL A 207 7.75 20.88 1.88
C VAL A 207 6.55 19.91 1.77
N VAL A 208 5.33 20.45 1.76
CA VAL A 208 4.12 19.64 1.57
C VAL A 208 4.17 18.88 0.24
N LYS A 209 4.50 19.57 -0.85
CA LYS A 209 4.64 18.97 -2.17
C LYS A 209 5.74 17.90 -2.20
N MET A 210 6.89 18.20 -1.61
CA MET A 210 8.04 17.27 -1.55
C MET A 210 7.64 15.94 -0.87
N LEU A 211 6.94 15.99 0.26
CA LEU A 211 6.52 14.78 0.97
C LEU A 211 5.36 14.05 0.27
N ARG A 212 4.44 14.79 -0.38
CA ARG A 212 3.44 14.20 -1.26
C ARG A 212 4.09 13.39 -2.38
N GLU A 213 5.06 13.97 -3.08
CA GLU A 213 5.80 13.30 -4.17
C GLU A 213 6.59 12.09 -3.67
N TYR A 214 7.20 12.19 -2.48
CA TYR A 214 7.83 11.03 -1.83
C TYR A 214 6.82 9.90 -1.62
N GLY A 215 5.69 10.19 -1.00
CA GLY A 215 4.64 9.20 -0.74
C GLY A 215 4.10 8.57 -2.03
N PHE A 216 3.84 9.38 -3.04
CA PHE A 216 3.39 8.92 -4.36
C PHE A 216 4.39 7.94 -4.99
N ASN A 217 5.66 8.34 -5.10
CA ASN A 217 6.70 7.49 -5.69
C ASN A 217 6.94 6.21 -4.89
N LEU A 218 6.85 6.28 -3.54
CA LEU A 218 6.93 5.10 -2.68
C LEU A 218 5.75 4.14 -2.95
N GLY A 219 4.53 4.67 -3.09
CA GLY A 219 3.34 3.87 -3.38
C GLY A 219 3.41 3.17 -4.74
N MET A 220 3.90 3.88 -5.78
CA MET A 220 4.16 3.30 -7.10
C MET A 220 5.19 2.15 -7.03
N ALA A 221 6.34 2.41 -6.39
CA ALA A 221 7.38 1.39 -6.21
C ALA A 221 6.86 0.16 -5.46
N PHE A 222 6.07 0.40 -4.41
CA PHE A 222 5.48 -0.64 -3.57
C PHE A 222 4.54 -1.54 -4.38
N GLN A 223 3.62 -0.96 -5.18
CA GLN A 223 2.64 -1.74 -5.95
C GLN A 223 3.30 -2.52 -7.07
N ILE A 224 4.19 -1.89 -7.86
CA ILE A 224 4.88 -2.60 -8.96
C ILE A 224 5.70 -3.78 -8.43
N ALA A 225 6.39 -3.60 -7.29
CA ALA A 225 7.13 -4.68 -6.64
C ALA A 225 6.19 -5.79 -6.12
N ASP A 226 5.02 -5.44 -5.57
CA ASP A 226 4.02 -6.42 -5.10
C ASP A 226 3.49 -7.27 -6.26
N ASP A 227 3.19 -6.66 -7.41
CA ASP A 227 2.73 -7.35 -8.63
C ASP A 227 3.80 -8.30 -9.21
N VAL A 228 5.09 -7.96 -9.10
CA VAL A 228 6.18 -8.89 -9.47
C VAL A 228 6.29 -10.03 -8.47
N LEU A 229 6.15 -9.71 -7.17
CA LEU A 229 6.21 -10.70 -6.08
C LEU A 229 5.09 -11.74 -6.17
N ASP A 230 3.91 -11.36 -6.65
CA ASP A 230 2.80 -12.30 -6.84
C ASP A 230 3.21 -13.52 -7.68
N TYR A 231 4.11 -13.31 -8.66
CA TYR A 231 4.62 -14.39 -9.53
C TYR A 231 5.94 -15.01 -9.09
N THR A 232 6.72 -14.36 -8.21
CA THR A 232 8.10 -14.74 -7.91
C THR A 232 8.33 -15.17 -6.47
N ALA A 233 7.35 -14.96 -5.60
CA ALA A 233 7.46 -15.27 -4.19
C ALA A 233 7.68 -16.77 -3.95
N ASP A 234 8.58 -17.08 -3.00
CA ASP A 234 8.80 -18.43 -2.51
C ASP A 234 7.62 -18.79 -1.58
N GLN A 235 6.77 -19.73 -2.02
CA GLN A 235 5.59 -20.20 -1.26
C GLN A 235 5.92 -20.58 0.18
N GLU A 236 7.09 -21.20 0.40
CA GLU A 236 7.51 -21.67 1.75
C GLU A 236 7.84 -20.49 2.68
N LYS A 237 8.27 -19.35 2.14
CA LYS A 237 8.69 -18.20 2.95
C LYS A 237 7.59 -17.18 3.23
N LEU A 238 6.61 -17.04 2.35
CA LEU A 238 5.60 -15.97 2.43
C LEU A 238 4.18 -16.45 2.75
N GLY A 239 3.92 -17.78 2.69
CA GLY A 239 2.61 -18.36 3.00
C GLY A 239 1.48 -17.90 2.05
N LYS A 240 1.83 -17.32 0.89
CA LYS A 240 0.89 -16.92 -0.16
C LYS A 240 0.94 -17.91 -1.32
N THR A 241 -0.19 -18.15 -1.95
CA THR A 241 -0.25 -18.81 -3.25
C THR A 241 0.37 -17.92 -4.31
N VAL A 242 1.23 -18.50 -5.18
CA VAL A 242 1.86 -17.78 -6.30
C VAL A 242 0.85 -17.63 -7.44
N GLY A 243 0.76 -16.44 -8.05
CA GLY A 243 -0.02 -16.19 -9.26
C GLY A 243 -1.51 -15.91 -9.00
N ASP A 244 -1.84 -15.23 -7.91
CA ASP A 244 -3.21 -14.79 -7.64
C ASP A 244 -3.67 -13.79 -8.70
N ASP A 245 -2.83 -12.84 -9.12
CA ASP A 245 -3.13 -11.92 -10.23
C ASP A 245 -3.46 -12.67 -11.54
N PHE A 246 -2.74 -13.77 -11.82
CA PHE A 246 -3.04 -14.60 -12.98
C PHE A 246 -4.41 -15.27 -12.86
N ARG A 247 -4.71 -15.88 -11.70
CA ARG A 247 -6.00 -16.53 -11.46
C ARG A 247 -7.17 -15.56 -11.55
N GLU A 248 -6.97 -14.35 -11.05
CA GLU A 248 -7.94 -13.26 -11.10
C GLU A 248 -8.01 -12.59 -12.48
N GLY A 249 -7.08 -12.90 -13.41
CA GLY A 249 -6.99 -12.31 -14.74
C GLY A 249 -6.60 -10.85 -14.75
N LYS A 250 -5.87 -10.43 -13.73
CA LYS A 250 -5.35 -9.05 -13.63
C LYS A 250 -4.14 -8.86 -14.55
N LEU A 251 -4.23 -7.89 -15.45
CA LEU A 251 -3.14 -7.51 -16.34
C LEU A 251 -2.21 -6.54 -15.59
N THR A 252 -1.23 -7.10 -14.87
CA THR A 252 -0.24 -6.34 -14.12
C THR A 252 1.06 -6.16 -14.92
N ALA A 253 1.99 -5.34 -14.43
CA ALA A 253 3.23 -5.00 -15.15
C ALA A 253 3.96 -6.21 -15.74
N PRO A 254 4.16 -7.35 -15.06
CA PRO A 254 4.81 -8.52 -15.64
C PRO A 254 4.12 -9.04 -16.91
N VAL A 255 2.79 -9.12 -16.89
CA VAL A 255 2.01 -9.61 -18.05
C VAL A 255 2.07 -8.61 -19.21
N ILE A 256 1.93 -7.30 -18.92
CA ILE A 256 2.02 -6.23 -19.93
C ILE A 256 3.39 -6.25 -20.64
N PHE A 257 4.48 -6.42 -19.89
CA PHE A 257 5.82 -6.53 -20.48
C PHE A 257 5.98 -7.79 -21.33
N ALA A 258 5.37 -8.91 -20.94
CA ALA A 258 5.41 -10.13 -21.75
C ALA A 258 4.62 -9.96 -23.05
N LEU A 259 3.43 -9.36 -22.98
CA LEU A 259 2.56 -9.11 -24.12
C LEU A 259 3.21 -8.24 -25.18
N SER A 260 4.01 -7.24 -24.80
CA SER A 260 4.69 -6.34 -25.73
C SER A 260 5.67 -7.08 -26.65
N ASP A 261 6.23 -8.21 -26.21
CA ASP A 261 7.24 -9.01 -26.92
C ASP A 261 6.71 -10.39 -27.35
N ALA A 262 5.40 -10.67 -27.14
CA ALA A 262 4.80 -11.97 -27.35
C ALA A 262 4.68 -12.34 -28.84
N ASP A 263 5.02 -13.58 -29.17
CA ASP A 263 4.69 -14.19 -30.47
C ASP A 263 3.19 -14.55 -30.57
N GLU A 264 2.73 -14.95 -31.77
CA GLU A 264 1.30 -15.23 -31.99
C GLU A 264 0.77 -16.39 -31.15
N GLY A 265 1.60 -17.39 -30.82
CA GLY A 265 1.20 -18.49 -29.94
C GLY A 265 1.05 -18.04 -28.48
N GLU A 266 1.91 -17.15 -28.03
CA GLU A 266 1.85 -16.56 -26.70
C GLU A 266 0.69 -15.57 -26.58
N LYS A 267 0.42 -14.76 -27.61
CA LYS A 267 -0.78 -13.90 -27.65
C LYS A 267 -2.06 -14.72 -27.54
N ALA A 268 -2.16 -15.83 -28.30
CA ALA A 268 -3.31 -16.72 -28.22
C ALA A 268 -3.46 -17.38 -26.84
N PHE A 269 -2.34 -17.70 -26.16
CA PHE A 269 -2.34 -18.18 -24.78
C PHE A 269 -2.89 -17.11 -23.83
N TRP A 270 -2.36 -15.87 -23.88
CA TRP A 270 -2.81 -14.77 -23.03
C TRP A 270 -4.28 -14.40 -23.31
N GLN A 271 -4.71 -14.39 -24.58
CA GLN A 271 -6.10 -14.13 -24.94
C GLN A 271 -7.02 -15.15 -24.25
N ARG A 272 -6.76 -16.43 -24.40
CA ARG A 272 -7.56 -17.48 -23.77
C ARG A 272 -7.57 -17.37 -22.23
N THR A 273 -6.43 -17.10 -21.61
CA THR A 273 -6.30 -17.18 -20.16
C THR A 273 -6.69 -15.88 -19.43
N MET A 274 -6.44 -14.72 -20.03
CA MET A 274 -6.66 -13.41 -19.41
C MET A 274 -7.92 -12.71 -19.94
N GLU A 275 -8.15 -12.73 -21.27
CA GLU A 275 -9.31 -12.07 -21.87
C GLU A 275 -10.57 -12.96 -21.79
N ASP A 276 -10.48 -14.20 -22.30
CA ASP A 276 -11.60 -15.16 -22.30
C ASP A 276 -11.81 -15.82 -20.92
N ARG A 277 -10.87 -15.68 -19.99
CA ARG A 277 -10.89 -16.26 -18.64
C ARG A 277 -11.00 -17.80 -18.63
N ILE A 278 -10.54 -18.44 -19.68
CA ILE A 278 -10.50 -19.90 -19.80
C ILE A 278 -9.14 -20.40 -19.31
N GLN A 279 -9.05 -20.72 -18.02
CA GLN A 279 -7.81 -21.18 -17.37
C GLN A 279 -7.88 -22.66 -17.01
N ARG A 280 -6.73 -23.33 -17.03
CA ARG A 280 -6.51 -24.74 -16.65
C ARG A 280 -5.39 -24.81 -15.62
N GLU A 281 -5.27 -25.93 -14.92
CA GLU A 281 -4.24 -26.12 -13.88
C GLU A 281 -2.80 -25.96 -14.42
N GLU A 282 -2.54 -26.38 -15.67
CA GLU A 282 -1.24 -26.26 -16.30
C GLU A 282 -0.89 -24.86 -16.83
N ASP A 283 -1.81 -23.91 -16.80
CA ASP A 283 -1.60 -22.60 -17.43
C ASP A 283 -0.68 -21.67 -16.60
N LEU A 284 -0.75 -21.70 -15.27
CA LEU A 284 0.14 -20.89 -14.45
C LEU A 284 1.63 -21.23 -14.67
N PRO A 285 2.06 -22.51 -14.66
CA PRO A 285 3.43 -22.86 -15.06
C PRO A 285 3.83 -22.31 -16.42
N ARG A 286 2.93 -22.37 -17.42
CA ARG A 286 3.18 -21.83 -18.75
C ARG A 286 3.28 -20.32 -18.77
N ALA A 287 2.42 -19.61 -18.02
CA ALA A 287 2.51 -18.17 -17.83
C ALA A 287 3.88 -17.78 -17.27
N LEU A 288 4.34 -18.47 -16.21
CA LEU A 288 5.65 -18.22 -15.60
C LEU A 288 6.82 -18.44 -16.57
N GLU A 289 6.75 -19.44 -17.46
CA GLU A 289 7.75 -19.65 -18.52
C GLU A 289 7.80 -18.46 -19.49
N ILE A 290 6.65 -17.97 -19.95
CA ILE A 290 6.54 -16.82 -20.86
C ILE A 290 7.09 -15.56 -20.18
N LEU A 291 6.68 -15.29 -18.94
CA LEU A 291 7.16 -14.14 -18.16
C LEU A 291 8.69 -14.16 -17.99
N LYS A 292 9.27 -15.35 -17.72
CA LYS A 292 10.74 -15.54 -17.64
C LYS A 292 11.42 -15.35 -18.98
N LYS A 293 10.87 -15.92 -20.08
CA LYS A 293 11.40 -15.79 -21.46
C LYS A 293 11.57 -14.32 -21.84
N HIS A 294 10.57 -13.48 -21.55
CA HIS A 294 10.57 -12.06 -21.89
C HIS A 294 11.23 -11.15 -20.83
N LYS A 295 11.82 -11.73 -19.77
CA LYS A 295 12.46 -11.00 -18.66
C LYS A 295 11.51 -9.99 -17.98
N SER A 296 10.22 -10.31 -17.96
CA SER A 296 9.16 -9.42 -17.49
C SER A 296 9.33 -9.03 -16.02
N PHE A 297 9.79 -9.97 -15.18
CA PHE A 297 10.10 -9.69 -13.77
C PHE A 297 11.22 -8.65 -13.61
N ASN A 298 12.29 -8.78 -14.41
CA ASN A 298 13.40 -7.81 -14.38
C ASN A 298 12.93 -6.42 -14.80
N LYS A 299 12.14 -6.33 -15.89
CA LYS A 299 11.57 -5.06 -16.38
C LYS A 299 10.66 -4.42 -15.33
N GLY A 300 9.79 -5.20 -14.69
CA GLY A 300 8.94 -4.74 -13.60
C GLY A 300 9.75 -4.22 -12.41
N MET A 301 10.79 -4.96 -12.01
CA MET A 301 11.67 -4.54 -10.91
C MET A 301 12.53 -3.32 -11.25
N GLU A 302 12.96 -3.15 -12.49
CA GLU A 302 13.65 -1.93 -12.95
C GLU A 302 12.71 -0.71 -12.84
N LEU A 303 11.45 -0.85 -13.25
CA LEU A 303 10.44 0.19 -13.10
C LEU A 303 10.19 0.52 -11.62
N ALA A 304 10.02 -0.48 -10.77
CA ALA A 304 9.84 -0.28 -9.32
C ALA A 304 11.04 0.45 -8.69
N ARG A 305 12.28 0.05 -9.05
CA ARG A 305 13.51 0.72 -8.58
C ARG A 305 13.61 2.18 -9.05
N ALA A 306 13.15 2.48 -10.26
CA ALA A 306 13.13 3.86 -10.76
C ALA A 306 12.20 4.75 -9.90
N TYR A 307 11.03 4.25 -9.50
CA TYR A 307 10.14 4.95 -8.58
C TYR A 307 10.73 5.05 -7.17
N ALA A 308 11.31 3.99 -6.63
CA ALA A 308 11.99 4.02 -5.32
C ALA A 308 13.12 5.06 -5.30
N LYS A 309 13.88 5.18 -6.40
CA LYS A 309 14.91 6.20 -6.54
C LYS A 309 14.33 7.61 -6.55
N LYS A 310 13.23 7.85 -7.28
CA LYS A 310 12.53 9.15 -7.26
C LYS A 310 12.07 9.50 -5.83
N ALA A 311 11.49 8.52 -5.08
CA ALA A 311 11.12 8.72 -3.69
C ALA A 311 12.31 9.15 -2.83
N GLN A 312 13.46 8.49 -2.94
CA GLN A 312 14.67 8.89 -2.21
C GLN A 312 15.14 10.31 -2.57
N ASP A 313 15.08 10.65 -3.86
CA ASP A 313 15.53 11.95 -4.35
C ASP A 313 14.61 13.09 -3.90
N ASN A 314 13.32 12.85 -3.73
CA ASN A 314 12.40 13.81 -3.12
C ASN A 314 12.84 14.24 -1.71
N LEU A 315 13.48 13.36 -0.94
CA LEU A 315 13.92 13.65 0.43
C LEU A 315 15.32 14.28 0.52
N LYS A 316 15.93 14.72 -0.59
CA LYS A 316 17.30 15.27 -0.56
C LYS A 316 17.42 16.51 0.33
N ASP A 317 16.41 17.37 0.32
CA ASP A 317 16.35 18.65 1.03
C ASP A 317 15.61 18.55 2.38
N ALA A 318 15.09 17.38 2.75
CA ALA A 318 14.46 17.12 4.03
C ALA A 318 15.46 17.22 5.20
N PRO A 319 15.02 17.57 6.42
CA PRO A 319 15.86 17.63 7.61
C PRO A 319 16.68 16.36 7.82
N LYS A 320 17.98 16.52 8.04
CA LYS A 320 18.89 15.40 8.30
C LYS A 320 18.59 14.77 9.65
N GLY A 321 18.50 13.45 9.70
CA GLY A 321 18.23 12.71 10.91
C GLY A 321 17.77 11.29 10.62
N GLU A 322 17.58 10.52 11.69
CA GLU A 322 17.24 9.11 11.61
C GLU A 322 15.94 8.86 10.84
N LEU A 323 14.89 9.65 11.06
CA LEU A 323 13.61 9.52 10.35
C LEU A 323 13.76 9.69 8.83
N ARG A 324 14.50 10.73 8.39
CA ARG A 324 14.75 10.90 6.95
C ARG A 324 15.48 9.70 6.36
N ASP A 325 16.50 9.22 7.07
CA ASP A 325 17.32 8.13 6.57
C ASP A 325 16.48 6.82 6.54
N LEU A 326 15.64 6.57 7.55
CA LEU A 326 14.67 5.47 7.55
C LEU A 326 13.64 5.56 6.41
N LEU A 327 13.13 6.76 6.11
CA LEU A 327 12.21 6.96 4.97
C LEU A 327 12.90 6.65 3.63
N LYS A 328 14.17 7.03 3.47
CA LYS A 328 14.97 6.66 2.28
C LYS A 328 15.23 5.16 2.19
N GLU A 329 15.61 4.54 3.30
CA GLU A 329 15.80 3.09 3.37
C GLU A 329 14.50 2.33 3.10
N LEU A 330 13.34 2.84 3.55
CA LEU A 330 12.02 2.25 3.28
C LEU A 330 11.71 2.20 1.78
N ALA A 331 12.06 3.24 1.02
CA ALA A 331 11.88 3.24 -0.42
C ALA A 331 12.71 2.14 -1.11
N THR A 332 13.96 1.93 -0.69
CA THR A 332 14.79 0.80 -1.17
C THR A 332 14.20 -0.53 -0.74
N PHE A 333 13.85 -0.67 0.54
CA PHE A 333 13.31 -1.90 1.10
C PHE A 333 12.00 -2.33 0.44
N SER A 334 11.16 -1.36 0.00
CA SER A 334 9.89 -1.66 -0.67
C SER A 334 10.07 -2.50 -1.94
N VAL A 335 11.23 -2.37 -2.61
CA VAL A 335 11.57 -3.10 -3.84
C VAL A 335 12.54 -4.26 -3.60
N GLU A 336 13.39 -4.21 -2.56
CA GLU A 336 14.33 -5.29 -2.25
C GLU A 336 13.70 -6.49 -1.55
N ARG A 337 12.57 -6.31 -0.85
CA ARG A 337 11.80 -7.42 -0.24
C ARG A 337 11.27 -8.43 -1.26
N ALA A 338 11.40 -8.11 -2.55
CA ALA A 338 11.01 -8.95 -3.66
C ALA A 338 12.00 -10.10 -3.98
N TYR A 339 13.13 -10.19 -3.26
CA TYR A 339 14.18 -11.20 -3.50
C TYR A 339 14.61 -11.91 -2.21
#